data_a52be182dd377ec4e5a7a2ccbb14f2be
#
_entry.id   a52be182dd377ec4e5a7a2ccbb14f2be
#
_cell.length_a   1.000
_cell.length_b   1.000
_cell.length_c   1.000
_cell.angle_alpha   90.00
_cell.angle_beta   90.00
_cell.angle_gamma   90.00
#
_symmetry.space_group_name_H-M   'P 1'
#
loop_
_entity.id
_entity.type
_entity.pdbx_description
1 polymer ?
#
loop_
_entity_poly.entity_id
_entity_poly.type
_entity_poly.pdbx_seq_one_letter_code
_entity_poly.pdbx_strand_id
1 'polypeptide(L)'
;INLMKSKKIIIGSRGSKLALIYAEKAKQKILEVSKEFNIESIELKEITTAGDLNQKDRLSEIGGKGLFSSKIEKELLENKIDIAVHALKDMPSDEKEGLLTNSFLKRNDPREVLISTNKIKFKDLNQNSIIGTSSFRREFQLKNKRNDLNYKLIRGNVDTRINKLNQNLYDAIILSYAGINSLNLDEHISEIFSINEIIPSVGQGVIALQCKNDDEYIKNVLKKINDEKTFISVQAERNVLKVLEGDCET
;
A
#
# COMPACT_ATOMS: atom_id res chain seq x y z
N ILE A 1 -30.91 30.19 -7.95
CA ILE A 1 -29.53 29.79 -7.59
C ILE A 1 -29.72 28.60 -6.65
N ASN A 2 -29.60 27.38 -7.17
CA ASN A 2 -29.55 26.19 -6.33
C ASN A 2 -28.25 26.24 -5.54
N LEU A 3 -28.31 26.70 -4.30
CA LEU A 3 -27.23 26.57 -3.32
C LEU A 3 -27.02 25.08 -3.13
N MET A 4 -26.00 24.51 -3.81
CA MET A 4 -25.58 23.13 -3.52
C MET A 4 -25.29 23.05 -2.03
N LYS A 5 -26.01 22.16 -1.35
CA LYS A 5 -25.82 21.91 0.08
C LYS A 5 -24.37 21.52 0.32
N SER A 6 -23.71 22.17 1.25
CA SER A 6 -22.30 21.83 1.59
C SER A 6 -22.19 20.36 2.01
N LYS A 7 -21.12 19.70 1.61
CA LYS A 7 -20.90 18.26 1.85
C LYS A 7 -19.76 18.03 2.83
N LYS A 8 -20.00 17.12 3.78
CA LYS A 8 -18.96 16.54 4.62
C LYS A 8 -18.50 15.24 3.98
N ILE A 9 -17.21 14.98 3.98
CA ILE A 9 -16.61 13.76 3.43
C ILE A 9 -15.87 13.03 4.55
N ILE A 10 -16.12 11.72 4.68
CA ILE A 10 -15.42 10.84 5.62
C ILE A 10 -14.51 9.91 4.82
N ILE A 11 -13.21 10.01 5.08
CA ILE A 11 -12.19 9.13 4.50
C ILE A 11 -11.85 8.04 5.49
N GLY A 12 -12.03 6.78 5.12
CA GLY A 12 -11.64 5.62 5.92
C GLY A 12 -10.29 5.04 5.49
N SER A 13 -9.49 4.66 6.45
CA SER A 13 -8.22 3.96 6.23
C SER A 13 -7.88 3.05 7.40
N ARG A 14 -6.86 2.20 7.23
CA ARG A 14 -6.23 1.50 8.37
C ARG A 14 -5.60 2.51 9.33
N GLY A 15 -5.41 2.10 10.59
CA GLY A 15 -4.80 2.93 11.64
C GLY A 15 -3.27 2.84 11.70
N SER A 16 -2.57 2.12 10.80
CA SER A 16 -1.11 2.14 10.78
C SER A 16 -0.56 3.52 10.38
N LYS A 17 0.61 3.90 10.89
CA LYS A 17 1.24 5.19 10.58
C LYS A 17 1.29 5.47 9.08
N LEU A 18 1.70 4.48 8.26
CA LEU A 18 1.77 4.63 6.81
C LEU A 18 0.40 4.84 6.19
N ALA A 19 -0.63 4.09 6.63
CA ALA A 19 -1.99 4.24 6.13
C ALA A 19 -2.58 5.61 6.47
N LEU A 20 -2.32 6.14 7.65
CA LEU A 20 -2.74 7.49 8.05
C LEU A 20 -2.05 8.58 7.23
N ILE A 21 -0.76 8.42 6.93
CA ILE A 21 -0.04 9.33 6.02
C ILE A 21 -0.68 9.31 4.62
N TYR A 22 -1.06 8.14 4.12
CA TYR A 22 -1.74 8.01 2.83
C TYR A 22 -3.12 8.65 2.85
N ALA A 23 -3.88 8.46 3.92
CA ALA A 23 -5.19 9.11 4.10
C ALA A 23 -5.06 10.64 4.17
N GLU A 24 -4.04 11.15 4.87
CA GLU A 24 -3.78 12.60 4.94
C GLU A 24 -3.38 13.17 3.57
N LYS A 25 -2.54 12.47 2.79
CA LYS A 25 -2.22 12.87 1.41
C LYS A 25 -3.47 12.95 0.53
N ALA A 26 -4.39 11.98 0.66
CA ALA A 26 -5.66 11.99 -0.06
C ALA A 26 -6.53 13.17 0.37
N LYS A 27 -6.64 13.42 1.68
CA LYS A 27 -7.36 14.57 2.24
C LYS A 27 -6.83 15.88 1.68
N GLN A 28 -5.51 16.08 1.67
CA GLN A 28 -4.90 17.30 1.14
C GLN A 28 -5.23 17.50 -0.36
N LYS A 29 -5.20 16.43 -1.16
CA LYS A 29 -5.58 16.50 -2.57
C LYS A 29 -7.06 16.87 -2.77
N ILE A 30 -7.96 16.35 -1.95
CA ILE A 30 -9.38 16.67 -2.01
C ILE A 30 -9.62 18.12 -1.56
N LEU A 31 -8.87 18.62 -0.57
CA LEU A 31 -8.94 20.02 -0.13
C LEU A 31 -8.59 21.01 -1.25
N GLU A 32 -7.67 20.66 -2.16
CA GLU A 32 -7.32 21.51 -3.32
C GLU A 32 -8.54 21.82 -4.21
N VAL A 33 -9.54 20.93 -4.25
CA VAL A 33 -10.76 21.06 -5.05
C VAL A 33 -12.02 21.36 -4.22
N SER A 34 -11.86 21.60 -2.92
CA SER A 34 -12.98 21.73 -1.97
C SER A 34 -13.97 22.83 -2.34
N LYS A 35 -13.47 23.97 -2.87
CA LYS A 35 -14.31 25.09 -3.31
C LYS A 35 -15.16 24.72 -4.54
N GLU A 36 -14.57 24.02 -5.51
CA GLU A 36 -15.24 23.59 -6.74
C GLU A 36 -16.41 22.63 -6.43
N PHE A 37 -16.23 21.75 -5.44
CA PHE A 37 -17.21 20.75 -5.06
C PHE A 37 -18.05 21.12 -3.81
N ASN A 38 -17.89 22.34 -3.28
CA ASN A 38 -18.59 22.80 -2.07
C ASN A 38 -18.43 21.82 -0.88
N ILE A 39 -17.18 21.39 -0.63
CA ILE A 39 -16.83 20.52 0.49
C ILE A 39 -16.63 21.37 1.74
N GLU A 40 -17.44 21.11 2.78
CA GLU A 40 -17.40 21.82 4.06
C GLU A 40 -16.27 21.33 4.95
N SER A 41 -16.16 20.00 5.06
CA SER A 41 -15.16 19.37 5.93
C SER A 41 -14.78 17.97 5.43
N ILE A 42 -13.58 17.54 5.80
CA ILE A 42 -13.07 16.19 5.53
C ILE A 42 -12.58 15.60 6.85
N GLU A 43 -13.19 14.48 7.24
CA GLU A 43 -12.83 13.72 8.43
C GLU A 43 -12.05 12.46 8.04
N LEU A 44 -11.06 12.09 8.85
CA LEU A 44 -10.35 10.81 8.73
C LEU A 44 -10.89 9.84 9.78
N LYS A 45 -11.22 8.62 9.35
CA LYS A 45 -11.71 7.54 10.22
C LYS A 45 -10.78 6.34 10.14
N GLU A 46 -10.25 5.95 11.29
CA GLU A 46 -9.42 4.75 11.42
C GLU A 46 -10.29 3.50 11.51
N ILE A 47 -9.92 2.45 10.77
CA ILE A 47 -10.62 1.17 10.71
C ILE A 47 -9.60 0.06 10.92
N THR A 48 -9.75 -0.70 12.00
CA THR A 48 -8.93 -1.88 12.28
C THR A 48 -9.37 -3.04 11.40
N THR A 49 -8.45 -3.62 10.63
CA THR A 49 -8.72 -4.74 9.72
C THR A 49 -8.27 -6.09 10.28
N ALA A 50 -8.72 -7.20 9.69
CA ALA A 50 -8.30 -8.54 10.08
C ALA A 50 -6.78 -8.75 9.91
N GLY A 51 -6.18 -8.15 8.88
CA GLY A 51 -4.73 -8.19 8.65
C GLY A 51 -3.92 -7.45 9.72
N ASP A 52 -4.51 -6.42 10.36
CA ASP A 52 -3.87 -5.71 11.47
C ASP A 52 -3.86 -6.53 12.76
N LEU A 53 -4.88 -7.37 12.96
CA LEU A 53 -5.03 -8.20 14.16
C LEU A 53 -4.14 -9.44 14.13
N ASN A 54 -3.92 -10.05 12.96
CA ASN A 54 -3.05 -11.23 12.84
C ASN A 54 -1.66 -10.85 12.29
N GLN A 55 -0.68 -10.83 13.19
CA GLN A 55 0.72 -10.52 12.86
C GLN A 55 1.67 -11.73 12.95
N LYS A 56 1.14 -12.95 13.11
CA LYS A 56 1.96 -14.15 13.33
C LYS A 56 2.14 -14.97 12.05
N ASP A 57 1.07 -15.19 11.31
CA ASP A 57 1.06 -16.08 10.15
C ASP A 57 1.32 -15.33 8.84
N ARG A 58 1.71 -16.04 7.78
CA ARG A 58 1.75 -15.47 6.42
C ARG A 58 0.34 -15.05 6.00
N LEU A 59 0.24 -13.99 5.18
CA LEU A 59 -1.07 -13.50 4.70
C LEU A 59 -1.84 -14.57 3.92
N SER A 60 -1.14 -15.38 3.13
CA SER A 60 -1.70 -16.53 2.40
C SER A 60 -2.34 -17.58 3.32
N GLU A 61 -1.81 -17.76 4.51
CA GLU A 61 -2.27 -18.77 5.47
C GLU A 61 -3.50 -18.31 6.28
N ILE A 62 -3.72 -16.99 6.38
CA ILE A 62 -4.78 -16.37 7.20
C ILE A 62 -6.15 -16.36 6.50
N GLY A 63 -6.22 -16.70 5.20
CA GLY A 63 -7.51 -16.78 4.50
C GLY A 63 -7.70 -15.80 3.36
N GLY A 64 -6.64 -15.39 2.70
CA GLY A 64 -6.73 -14.93 1.32
C GLY A 64 -7.00 -13.45 1.09
N LYS A 65 -7.72 -13.21 0.02
CA LYS A 65 -7.95 -11.88 -0.60
C LYS A 65 -8.67 -10.92 0.36
N GLY A 66 -8.19 -9.68 0.44
CA GLY A 66 -8.91 -8.59 1.10
C GLY A 66 -8.72 -8.46 2.61
N LEU A 67 -7.71 -9.10 3.21
CA LEU A 67 -7.44 -9.00 4.66
C LEU A 67 -7.31 -7.56 5.17
N PHE A 68 -6.81 -6.65 4.35
CA PHE A 68 -6.63 -5.24 4.68
C PHE A 68 -7.72 -4.32 4.12
N SER A 69 -8.57 -4.79 3.20
CA SER A 69 -9.58 -3.96 2.53
C SER A 69 -11.02 -4.30 2.92
N SER A 70 -11.35 -5.56 3.16
CA SER A 70 -12.74 -6.03 3.28
C SER A 70 -13.58 -5.28 4.33
N LYS A 71 -13.01 -4.95 5.48
CA LYS A 71 -13.74 -4.21 6.52
C LYS A 71 -13.97 -2.75 6.12
N ILE A 72 -12.98 -2.13 5.48
CA ILE A 72 -13.07 -0.75 4.98
C ILE A 72 -14.11 -0.70 3.86
N GLU A 73 -14.09 -1.65 2.94
CA GLU A 73 -15.06 -1.79 1.86
C GLU A 73 -16.50 -2.01 2.38
N LYS A 74 -16.65 -2.77 3.47
CA LYS A 74 -17.93 -2.92 4.14
C LYS A 74 -18.44 -1.58 4.66
N GLU A 75 -17.59 -0.76 5.26
CA GLU A 75 -17.99 0.57 5.75
C GLU A 75 -18.36 1.55 4.62
N LEU A 76 -17.74 1.43 3.42
CA LEU A 76 -18.19 2.14 2.22
C LEU A 76 -19.62 1.73 1.82
N LEU A 77 -19.88 0.42 1.72
CA LEU A 77 -21.19 -0.10 1.33
C LEU A 77 -22.29 0.26 2.35
N GLU A 78 -21.93 0.36 3.63
CA GLU A 78 -22.84 0.76 4.71
C GLU A 78 -22.98 2.28 4.86
N ASN A 79 -22.39 3.09 3.97
CA ASN A 79 -22.38 4.56 4.03
C ASN A 79 -21.80 5.14 5.35
N LYS A 80 -20.88 4.43 5.98
CA LYS A 80 -20.17 4.89 7.19
C LYS A 80 -18.93 5.71 6.86
N ILE A 81 -18.43 5.59 5.65
CA ILE A 81 -17.38 6.40 5.02
C ILE A 81 -17.76 6.65 3.57
N ASP A 82 -17.20 7.69 2.97
CA ASP A 82 -17.45 8.10 1.58
C ASP A 82 -16.31 7.66 0.64
N ILE A 83 -15.09 7.66 1.15
CA ILE A 83 -13.87 7.30 0.42
C ILE A 83 -13.04 6.37 1.27
N ALA A 84 -12.55 5.28 0.67
CA ALA A 84 -11.53 4.41 1.27
C ALA A 84 -10.16 4.69 0.64
N VAL A 85 -9.13 4.77 1.47
CA VAL A 85 -7.74 4.95 1.03
C VAL A 85 -6.97 3.67 1.29
N HIS A 86 -6.29 3.17 0.25
CA HIS A 86 -5.54 1.92 0.29
C HIS A 86 -4.15 2.07 -0.33
N ALA A 87 -3.20 1.26 0.14
CA ALA A 87 -2.04 0.90 -0.68
C ALA A 87 -2.52 -0.09 -1.75
N LEU A 88 -2.42 0.26 -3.03
CA LEU A 88 -3.00 -0.54 -4.11
C LEU A 88 -2.51 -1.99 -4.13
N LYS A 89 -1.23 -2.21 -3.82
CA LYS A 89 -0.64 -3.55 -3.77
C LYS A 89 -1.29 -4.51 -2.77
N ASP A 90 -1.99 -3.98 -1.77
CA ASP A 90 -2.67 -4.75 -0.73
C ASP A 90 -4.14 -5.05 -1.09
N MET A 91 -4.62 -4.52 -2.23
CA MET A 91 -5.98 -4.75 -2.72
C MET A 91 -6.05 -5.99 -3.61
N PRO A 92 -7.17 -6.74 -3.56
CA PRO A 92 -7.44 -7.80 -4.52
C PRO A 92 -7.42 -7.29 -5.97
N SER A 93 -7.11 -8.18 -6.93
CA SER A 93 -7.16 -7.87 -8.36
C SER A 93 -8.58 -7.58 -8.85
N ASP A 94 -9.57 -8.23 -8.24
CA ASP A 94 -10.97 -8.08 -8.59
C ASP A 94 -11.62 -6.98 -7.75
N GLU A 95 -12.42 -6.13 -8.42
CA GLU A 95 -13.21 -5.10 -7.76
C GLU A 95 -14.38 -5.74 -7.00
N LYS A 96 -14.68 -5.23 -5.82
CA LYS A 96 -15.85 -5.66 -5.08
C LYS A 96 -17.12 -5.06 -5.66
N GLU A 97 -18.15 -5.88 -5.81
CA GLU A 97 -19.45 -5.42 -6.31
C GLU A 97 -19.97 -4.20 -5.55
N GLY A 98 -20.44 -3.20 -6.27
CA GLY A 98 -20.95 -1.92 -5.74
C GLY A 98 -19.85 -0.90 -5.43
N LEU A 99 -18.58 -1.24 -5.57
CA LEU A 99 -17.44 -0.34 -5.35
C LEU A 99 -16.68 -0.04 -6.64
N LEU A 100 -15.89 1.02 -6.63
CA LEU A 100 -15.08 1.48 -7.74
C LEU A 100 -13.74 2.00 -7.25
N THR A 101 -12.65 1.43 -7.79
CA THR A 101 -11.26 1.85 -7.55
C THR A 101 -10.65 2.30 -8.87
N ASN A 102 -10.85 3.55 -9.23
CA ASN A 102 -10.37 4.13 -10.49
C ASN A 102 -9.70 5.50 -10.34
N SER A 103 -9.36 5.88 -9.13
CA SER A 103 -8.66 7.11 -8.84
C SER A 103 -7.41 6.83 -8.01
N PHE A 104 -6.30 7.39 -8.44
CA PHE A 104 -4.98 7.17 -7.86
C PHE A 104 -4.26 8.50 -7.70
N LEU A 105 -3.53 8.66 -6.59
CA LEU A 105 -2.61 9.78 -6.44
C LEU A 105 -1.34 9.52 -7.26
N LYS A 106 -0.57 10.58 -7.52
CA LYS A 106 0.73 10.46 -8.20
C LYS A 106 1.57 9.37 -7.54
N ARG A 107 2.04 8.41 -8.35
CA ARG A 107 2.80 7.25 -7.87
C ARG A 107 4.06 7.66 -7.15
N ASN A 108 4.30 7.08 -5.98
CA ASN A 108 5.58 7.11 -5.31
C ASN A 108 6.55 6.10 -5.98
N ASP A 109 7.83 6.17 -5.63
CA ASP A 109 8.85 5.27 -6.19
C ASP A 109 8.51 3.79 -5.91
N PRO A 110 8.37 2.93 -6.93
CA PRO A 110 7.95 1.54 -6.77
C PRO A 110 9.07 0.60 -6.33
N ARG A 111 10.32 1.06 -6.25
CA ARG A 111 11.49 0.21 -5.99
C ARG A 111 11.45 -0.44 -4.62
N GLU A 112 12.26 -1.49 -4.48
CA GLU A 112 12.51 -2.16 -3.21
C GLU A 112 13.78 -1.61 -2.57
N VAL A 113 13.85 -1.64 -1.23
CA VAL A 113 15.03 -1.25 -0.48
C VAL A 113 15.48 -2.33 0.48
N LEU A 114 16.80 -2.43 0.66
CA LEU A 114 17.44 -3.19 1.72
C LEU A 114 17.72 -2.27 2.90
N ILE A 115 17.34 -2.71 4.07
CA ILE A 115 17.81 -2.14 5.35
C ILE A 115 18.57 -3.24 6.06
N SER A 116 19.86 -3.01 6.32
CA SER A 116 20.75 -3.99 6.94
C SER A 116 21.49 -3.38 8.12
N THR A 117 21.95 -4.24 9.01
CA THR A 117 22.86 -3.85 10.08
C THR A 117 24.14 -3.28 9.48
N ASN A 118 24.61 -2.16 10.03
CA ASN A 118 25.84 -1.46 9.59
C ASN A 118 25.85 -1.02 8.11
N LYS A 119 24.68 -0.85 7.49
CA LYS A 119 24.55 -0.39 6.10
C LYS A 119 25.24 -1.30 5.06
N ILE A 120 25.34 -2.59 5.33
CA ILE A 120 25.94 -3.56 4.42
C ILE A 120 25.02 -3.73 3.21
N LYS A 121 25.59 -3.68 2.00
CA LYS A 121 24.87 -3.92 0.75
C LYS A 121 24.56 -5.41 0.56
N PHE A 122 23.54 -5.72 -0.22
CA PHE A 122 23.07 -7.09 -0.46
C PHE A 122 24.20 -8.04 -0.92
N LYS A 123 25.02 -7.59 -1.86
CA LYS A 123 26.16 -8.37 -2.39
C LYS A 123 27.23 -8.67 -1.34
N ASP A 124 27.36 -7.81 -0.33
CA ASP A 124 28.42 -7.86 0.69
C ASP A 124 27.95 -8.54 1.99
N LEU A 125 26.70 -8.98 2.07
CA LEU A 125 26.19 -9.75 3.21
C LEU A 125 26.96 -11.05 3.36
N ASN A 126 27.29 -11.43 4.60
CA ASN A 126 27.94 -12.69 4.89
C ASN A 126 27.08 -13.88 4.47
N GLN A 127 27.71 -14.98 4.11
CA GLN A 127 27.04 -16.26 3.88
C GLN A 127 26.19 -16.62 5.11
N ASN A 128 25.00 -17.20 4.87
CA ASN A 128 24.01 -17.55 5.88
C ASN A 128 23.37 -16.37 6.62
N SER A 129 23.61 -15.11 6.23
CA SER A 129 22.88 -13.97 6.78
C SER A 129 21.38 -14.15 6.63
N ILE A 130 20.64 -13.67 7.65
CA ILE A 130 19.18 -13.83 7.74
C ILE A 130 18.50 -12.59 7.15
N ILE A 131 17.74 -12.79 6.07
CA ILE A 131 16.93 -11.75 5.41
C ILE A 131 15.48 -11.90 5.85
N GLY A 132 14.90 -10.84 6.44
CA GLY A 132 13.50 -10.78 6.80
C GLY A 132 12.62 -10.33 5.63
N THR A 133 11.69 -11.17 5.19
CA THR A 133 10.63 -10.83 4.25
C THR A 133 9.41 -11.71 4.46
N SER A 134 8.21 -11.17 4.23
CA SER A 134 6.96 -11.95 4.18
C SER A 134 6.46 -12.15 2.75
N SER A 135 7.19 -11.66 1.76
CA SER A 135 6.82 -11.70 0.34
C SER A 135 7.56 -12.83 -0.38
N PHE A 136 6.79 -13.79 -0.92
CA PHE A 136 7.35 -14.86 -1.78
C PHE A 136 8.00 -14.28 -3.04
N ARG A 137 7.41 -13.24 -3.63
CA ARG A 137 7.96 -12.53 -4.79
C ARG A 137 9.37 -12.00 -4.51
N ARG A 138 9.57 -11.34 -3.36
CA ARG A 138 10.89 -10.83 -2.94
C ARG A 138 11.85 -11.97 -2.65
N GLU A 139 11.42 -12.95 -1.85
CA GLU A 139 12.24 -14.10 -1.47
C GLU A 139 12.75 -14.85 -2.69
N PHE A 140 11.86 -15.18 -3.65
CA PHE A 140 12.22 -15.91 -4.87
C PHE A 140 13.26 -15.15 -5.70
N GLN A 141 13.06 -13.87 -5.95
CA GLN A 141 14.00 -13.06 -6.74
C GLN A 141 15.36 -12.90 -6.08
N LEU A 142 15.39 -12.72 -4.76
CA LEU A 142 16.62 -12.60 -3.99
C LEU A 142 17.37 -13.93 -3.89
N LYS A 143 16.67 -15.06 -3.71
CA LYS A 143 17.28 -16.40 -3.73
C LYS A 143 17.96 -16.72 -5.04
N ASN A 144 17.40 -16.30 -6.15
CA ASN A 144 18.04 -16.46 -7.48
C ASN A 144 19.36 -15.69 -7.62
N LYS A 145 19.56 -14.64 -6.81
CA LYS A 145 20.80 -13.85 -6.79
C LYS A 145 21.79 -14.34 -5.73
N ARG A 146 21.28 -14.75 -4.57
CA ARG A 146 22.07 -15.15 -3.40
C ARG A 146 21.37 -16.32 -2.68
N ASN A 147 21.64 -17.55 -3.17
CA ASN A 147 21.08 -18.78 -2.59
C ASN A 147 21.82 -19.24 -1.32
N ASP A 148 22.90 -18.59 -0.97
CA ASP A 148 23.69 -18.80 0.24
C ASP A 148 23.14 -18.03 1.47
N LEU A 149 22.10 -17.20 1.29
CA LEU A 149 21.43 -16.47 2.36
C LEU A 149 20.21 -17.22 2.90
N ASN A 150 19.86 -16.94 4.15
CA ASN A 150 18.66 -17.50 4.79
C ASN A 150 17.52 -16.48 4.75
N TYR A 151 16.34 -16.90 4.32
CA TYR A 151 15.14 -16.05 4.24
C TYR A 151 14.14 -16.49 5.31
N LYS A 152 13.72 -15.57 6.16
CA LYS A 152 12.78 -15.82 7.25
C LYS A 152 11.61 -14.87 7.21
N LEU A 153 10.45 -15.39 7.60
CA LEU A 153 9.23 -14.58 7.74
C LEU A 153 9.43 -13.44 8.73
N ILE A 154 9.09 -12.22 8.31
CA ILE A 154 8.97 -11.04 9.17
C ILE A 154 7.61 -10.40 9.01
N ARG A 155 6.89 -10.19 10.09
CA ARG A 155 5.57 -9.56 10.13
C ARG A 155 5.60 -8.30 10.98
N GLY A 156 4.58 -7.48 10.82
CA GLY A 156 4.41 -6.19 11.49
C GLY A 156 4.47 -5.02 10.51
N ASN A 157 4.15 -3.84 11.02
CA ASN A 157 4.32 -2.59 10.29
C ASN A 157 5.81 -2.27 10.11
N VAL A 158 6.12 -1.24 9.32
CA VAL A 158 7.50 -0.84 9.02
C VAL A 158 8.32 -0.65 10.30
N ASP A 159 7.81 0.11 11.26
CA ASP A 159 8.48 0.35 12.54
C ASP A 159 8.81 -0.93 13.29
N THR A 160 7.86 -1.85 13.35
CA THR A 160 8.03 -3.15 14.03
C THR A 160 9.13 -3.96 13.35
N ARG A 161 9.21 -3.93 12.01
CA ARG A 161 10.24 -4.67 11.27
C ARG A 161 11.63 -4.07 11.47
N ILE A 162 11.74 -2.74 11.47
CA ILE A 162 13.01 -2.05 11.77
C ILE A 162 13.45 -2.35 13.21
N ASN A 163 12.52 -2.35 14.17
CA ASN A 163 12.84 -2.72 15.56
C ASN A 163 13.35 -4.16 15.68
N LYS A 164 12.76 -5.11 14.95
CA LYS A 164 13.24 -6.50 14.92
C LYS A 164 14.65 -6.61 14.32
N LEU A 165 14.97 -5.81 13.31
CA LEU A 165 16.33 -5.71 12.79
C LEU A 165 17.29 -5.16 13.85
N ASN A 166 16.93 -4.08 14.54
CA ASN A 166 17.72 -3.46 15.61
C ASN A 166 17.93 -4.40 16.82
N GLN A 167 17.04 -5.36 17.02
CA GLN A 167 17.17 -6.43 18.02
C GLN A 167 18.03 -7.61 17.54
N ASN A 168 18.68 -7.49 16.36
CA ASN A 168 19.51 -8.54 15.77
C ASN A 168 18.77 -9.87 15.48
N LEU A 169 17.44 -9.82 15.27
CA LEU A 169 16.66 -11.00 14.87
C LEU A 169 16.84 -11.33 13.37
N TYR A 170 17.33 -10.36 12.62
CA TYR A 170 17.64 -10.42 11.18
C TYR A 170 18.92 -9.62 10.92
N ASP A 171 19.67 -9.98 9.88
CA ASP A 171 20.82 -9.23 9.40
C ASP A 171 20.41 -8.12 8.43
N ALA A 172 19.33 -8.35 7.69
CA ALA A 172 18.71 -7.39 6.79
C ALA A 172 17.21 -7.64 6.63
N ILE A 173 16.49 -6.62 6.16
CA ILE A 173 15.07 -6.70 5.81
C ILE A 173 14.84 -6.03 4.46
N ILE A 174 13.82 -6.49 3.72
CA ILE A 174 13.40 -5.89 2.44
C ILE A 174 12.05 -5.22 2.64
N LEU A 175 11.99 -3.94 2.24
CA LEU A 175 10.78 -3.11 2.32
C LEU A 175 10.57 -2.33 1.01
N SER A 176 9.37 -1.78 0.82
CA SER A 176 9.12 -0.86 -0.30
C SER A 176 9.72 0.51 -0.02
N TYR A 177 10.39 1.10 -1.01
CA TYR A 177 10.91 2.46 -0.89
C TYR A 177 9.79 3.47 -0.60
N ALA A 178 8.65 3.35 -1.28
CA ALA A 178 7.50 4.22 -1.04
C ALA A 178 7.07 4.26 0.45
N GLY A 179 7.08 3.13 1.14
CA GLY A 179 6.76 3.06 2.57
C GLY A 179 7.81 3.76 3.43
N ILE A 180 9.08 3.47 3.20
CA ILE A 180 10.20 4.07 3.94
C ILE A 180 10.25 5.59 3.74
N ASN A 181 10.17 6.05 2.49
CA ASN A 181 10.21 7.47 2.17
C ASN A 181 8.99 8.22 2.74
N SER A 182 7.79 7.64 2.66
CA SER A 182 6.59 8.26 3.24
C SER A 182 6.66 8.42 4.77
N LEU A 183 7.39 7.56 5.44
CA LEU A 183 7.63 7.61 6.89
C LEU A 183 8.85 8.46 7.28
N ASN A 184 9.55 9.07 6.31
CA ASN A 184 10.80 9.81 6.51
C ASN A 184 11.90 8.96 7.20
N LEU A 185 12.04 7.70 6.78
CA LEU A 185 13.00 6.74 7.34
C LEU A 185 14.12 6.40 6.34
N ASP A 186 14.38 7.26 5.36
CA ASP A 186 15.37 7.07 4.29
C ASP A 186 16.79 6.85 4.85
N GLU A 187 17.09 7.39 6.01
CA GLU A 187 18.38 7.21 6.70
C GLU A 187 18.67 5.74 7.06
N HIS A 188 17.65 4.90 7.14
CA HIS A 188 17.84 3.46 7.40
C HIS A 188 18.24 2.67 6.15
N ILE A 189 18.06 3.21 4.96
CA ILE A 189 18.31 2.51 3.69
C ILE A 189 19.80 2.20 3.52
N SER A 190 20.10 0.94 3.28
CA SER A 190 21.45 0.46 2.93
C SER A 190 21.65 0.37 1.42
N GLU A 191 20.58 0.01 0.68
CA GLU A 191 20.61 -0.15 -0.76
C GLU A 191 19.22 0.03 -1.36
N ILE A 192 19.14 0.64 -2.54
CA ILE A 192 17.92 0.73 -3.35
C ILE A 192 18.13 -0.16 -4.58
N PHE A 193 17.27 -1.17 -4.76
CA PHE A 193 17.32 -2.03 -5.94
C PHE A 193 16.66 -1.37 -7.13
N SER A 194 17.25 -1.50 -8.30
CA SER A 194 16.58 -1.13 -9.55
C SER A 194 15.38 -2.07 -9.81
N ILE A 195 14.42 -1.62 -10.62
CA ILE A 195 13.27 -2.47 -11.02
C ILE A 195 13.68 -3.70 -11.83
N ASN A 196 14.87 -3.68 -12.46
CA ASN A 196 15.43 -4.82 -13.18
C ASN A 196 16.10 -5.83 -12.25
N GLU A 197 16.51 -5.39 -11.07
CA GLU A 197 17.10 -6.28 -10.05
C GLU A 197 16.02 -6.99 -9.24
N ILE A 198 15.00 -6.26 -8.83
CA ILE A 198 13.82 -6.82 -8.15
C ILE A 198 12.58 -6.17 -8.75
N ILE A 199 11.79 -6.97 -9.45
CA ILE A 199 10.52 -6.53 -10.01
C ILE A 199 9.54 -6.24 -8.85
N PRO A 200 9.02 -5.00 -8.75
CA PRO A 200 8.07 -4.64 -7.71
C PRO A 200 6.73 -5.39 -7.83
N SER A 201 5.95 -5.42 -6.77
CA SER A 201 4.57 -5.90 -6.88
C SER A 201 3.72 -4.94 -7.70
N VAL A 202 2.67 -5.49 -8.32
CA VAL A 202 1.66 -4.69 -9.05
C VAL A 202 1.11 -3.60 -8.13
N GLY A 203 1.11 -2.36 -8.62
CA GLY A 203 0.62 -1.21 -7.87
C GLY A 203 1.49 -0.74 -6.70
N GLN A 204 2.73 -1.24 -6.57
CA GLN A 204 3.61 -0.76 -5.50
C GLN A 204 3.89 0.73 -5.64
N GLY A 205 3.80 1.46 -4.53
CA GLY A 205 3.95 2.92 -4.48
C GLY A 205 2.69 3.70 -4.86
N VAL A 206 1.59 3.04 -5.17
CA VAL A 206 0.33 3.69 -5.56
C VAL A 206 -0.63 3.77 -4.37
N ILE A 207 -1.15 4.99 -4.13
CA ILE A 207 -2.25 5.24 -3.21
C ILE A 207 -3.54 5.21 -4.02
N ALA A 208 -4.42 4.26 -3.72
CA ALA A 208 -5.69 4.07 -4.38
C ALA A 208 -6.85 4.67 -3.57
N LEU A 209 -7.78 5.30 -4.26
CA LEU A 209 -8.99 5.87 -3.71
C LEU A 209 -10.20 5.10 -4.23
N GLN A 210 -10.97 4.53 -3.31
CA GLN A 210 -12.13 3.70 -3.62
C GLN A 210 -13.39 4.36 -3.08
N CYS A 211 -14.48 4.29 -3.82
CA CYS A 211 -15.78 4.81 -3.43
C CYS A 211 -16.92 3.87 -3.88
N LYS A 212 -18.14 4.19 -3.53
CA LYS A 212 -19.31 3.50 -4.07
C LYS A 212 -19.48 3.81 -5.55
N ASN A 213 -19.83 2.80 -6.33
CA ASN A 213 -20.02 2.94 -7.77
C ASN A 213 -21.20 3.82 -8.16
N ASP A 214 -22.21 3.95 -7.29
CA ASP A 214 -23.42 4.76 -7.48
C ASP A 214 -23.30 6.18 -6.90
N ASP A 215 -22.21 6.54 -6.24
CA ASP A 215 -21.99 7.90 -5.70
C ASP A 215 -21.34 8.82 -6.76
N GLU A 216 -22.16 9.43 -7.60
CA GLU A 216 -21.72 10.33 -8.67
C GLU A 216 -20.95 11.55 -8.14
N TYR A 217 -21.34 12.07 -6.96
CA TYR A 217 -20.65 13.22 -6.39
C TYR A 217 -19.19 12.87 -6.01
N ILE A 218 -18.99 11.82 -5.25
CA ILE A 218 -17.65 11.37 -4.85
C ILE A 218 -16.83 10.93 -6.08
N LYS A 219 -17.44 10.23 -7.04
CA LYS A 219 -16.76 9.87 -8.29
C LYS A 219 -16.20 11.09 -9.03
N ASN A 220 -16.96 12.18 -9.10
CA ASN A 220 -16.50 13.42 -9.75
C ASN A 220 -15.37 14.10 -8.97
N VAL A 221 -15.43 14.14 -7.62
CA VAL A 221 -14.33 14.62 -6.78
C VAL A 221 -13.06 13.81 -7.03
N LEU A 222 -13.16 12.47 -6.98
CA LEU A 222 -12.01 11.58 -7.18
C LEU A 222 -11.44 11.66 -8.59
N LYS A 223 -12.28 11.79 -9.61
CA LYS A 223 -11.85 11.99 -11.01
C LYS A 223 -11.01 13.26 -11.15
N LYS A 224 -11.37 14.33 -10.43
CA LYS A 224 -10.66 15.61 -10.51
C LYS A 224 -9.25 15.56 -9.96
N ILE A 225 -9.01 14.74 -8.94
CA ILE A 225 -7.71 14.60 -8.28
C ILE A 225 -6.89 13.40 -8.77
N ASN A 226 -7.44 12.60 -9.69
CA ASN A 226 -6.76 11.44 -10.25
C ASN A 226 -5.51 11.84 -11.03
N ASP A 227 -4.40 11.14 -10.81
CA ASP A 227 -3.19 11.24 -11.63
C ASP A 227 -3.30 10.32 -12.84
N GLU A 228 -3.46 10.89 -14.02
CA GLU A 228 -3.71 10.14 -15.26
C GLU A 228 -2.54 9.22 -15.63
N LYS A 229 -1.31 9.64 -15.42
CA LYS A 229 -0.13 8.83 -15.70
C LYS A 229 -0.09 7.58 -14.81
N THR A 230 -0.39 7.75 -13.53
CA THR A 230 -0.50 6.63 -12.58
C THR A 230 -1.67 5.73 -12.96
N PHE A 231 -2.82 6.29 -13.34
CA PHE A 231 -3.99 5.53 -13.78
C PHE A 231 -3.66 4.59 -14.93
N ILE A 232 -3.03 5.09 -16.00
CA ILE A 232 -2.63 4.28 -17.16
C ILE A 232 -1.70 3.14 -16.76
N SER A 233 -0.68 3.43 -15.96
CA SER A 233 0.28 2.42 -15.48
C SER A 233 -0.41 1.34 -14.63
N VAL A 234 -1.30 1.75 -13.73
CA VAL A 234 -2.07 0.83 -12.87
C VAL A 234 -2.96 -0.08 -13.69
N GLN A 235 -3.67 0.45 -14.69
CA GLN A 235 -4.53 -0.38 -15.56
C GLN A 235 -3.72 -1.46 -16.27
N ALA A 236 -2.55 -1.10 -16.82
CA ALA A 236 -1.65 -2.05 -17.46
C ALA A 236 -1.18 -3.15 -16.49
N GLU A 237 -0.68 -2.77 -15.33
CA GLU A 237 -0.19 -3.69 -14.30
C GLU A 237 -1.29 -4.63 -13.79
N ARG A 238 -2.47 -4.10 -13.47
CA ARG A 238 -3.61 -4.90 -12.98
C ARG A 238 -4.17 -5.85 -14.05
N ASN A 239 -4.14 -5.47 -15.33
CA ASN A 239 -4.51 -6.36 -16.42
C ASN A 239 -3.56 -7.56 -16.52
N VAL A 240 -2.25 -7.35 -16.39
CA VAL A 240 -1.28 -8.45 -16.30
C VAL A 240 -1.59 -9.39 -15.15
N LEU A 241 -1.85 -8.82 -13.96
CA LEU A 241 -2.19 -9.61 -12.77
C LEU A 241 -3.44 -10.48 -12.98
N LYS A 242 -4.48 -9.92 -13.62
CA LYS A 242 -5.71 -10.67 -13.96
C LYS A 242 -5.45 -11.82 -14.94
N VAL A 243 -4.67 -11.56 -16.02
CA VAL A 243 -4.31 -12.58 -17.01
C VAL A 243 -3.52 -13.73 -16.38
N LEU A 244 -2.65 -13.43 -15.43
CA LEU A 244 -1.87 -14.42 -14.70
C LEU A 244 -2.65 -15.11 -13.55
N GLU A 245 -3.92 -14.75 -13.36
CA GLU A 245 -4.73 -15.19 -12.22
C GLU A 245 -4.04 -14.91 -10.86
N GLY A 246 -3.22 -13.86 -10.85
CA GLY A 246 -2.39 -13.49 -9.71
C GLY A 246 -3.17 -12.73 -8.63
N ASP A 247 -2.54 -12.62 -7.47
CA ASP A 247 -3.02 -11.87 -6.31
C ASP A 247 -1.90 -11.01 -5.70
N CYS A 248 -2.09 -10.54 -4.46
CA CYS A 248 -1.10 -9.71 -3.76
C CYS A 248 0.23 -10.44 -3.43
N GLU A 249 0.32 -11.75 -3.68
CA GLU A 249 1.52 -12.55 -3.46
C GLU A 249 2.29 -12.87 -4.76
N THR A 250 1.71 -12.54 -5.91
CA THR A 250 2.28 -12.79 -7.25
C THR A 250 3.40 -11.82 -7.57
#